data_e9d581febed4436c6715254cd90ba208
#
_entry.id   e9d581febed4436c6715254cd90ba208
#
_cell.length_a   1.000
_cell.length_b   1.000
_cell.length_c   1.000
_cell.angle_alpha   90.00
_cell.angle_beta   90.00
_cell.angle_gamma   90.00
#
_symmetry.space_group_name_H-M   'P 1'
#
loop_
_entity.id
_entity.type
_entity.pdbx_description
1 polymer ?
#
loop_
_entity_poly.entity_id
_entity_poly.type
_entity_poly.pdbx_seq_one_letter_code
_entity_poly.pdbx_strand_id
1 'polypeptide(L)'
;MLAVPDMAAASAELRQRLPGRARAPAGAPGAAPAASPEPGLGTAASPLAPGTFWLTRIVLLRSIAFLYSVAFLVAFQQNKQLIGEKGLLPCKLYLQEIKKHFKGKVGLDALSYAPTLLWFLDWSAMDSTLDCLALAGLAVAAFVLLTGCANMLLMSLLWLLYLSLVNVGQIWYSFGWESQLLETGFLGIFLCPLWSLSRLPQGSPPSRIVIWSFRWLIFRIMLGAGLIKIRGDRCWRELTCMDYHYETQPVPSPISYFMHRSPWWFHRLETLVNHFVELLVPFFLLLGRRMSILHGLLQILFQVLLIISGNLSFLNWLTMVPSLACFDDASLGLLFGAGLRARAARLQLPGARRVSLGSHVRRVLNISLGLLITYLSIPVILNLLSSRQVMNTSFNPLRIVNTYGAFGSITRERTEVILQGTSSLDPNDPTAVWEEFEFKCKPGDLRRRPCLISPYHYRLDWLMWFAAFQTYEQNEWIIHLAGKLLAQEEEILSLLATNPFAGRDPPRWIRGEHFRYKFSQPWGKHASDGKWWIRKRIGPYFPPVNLQGLKKFFEDRNWPYPLKD
;
A
#
# COMPACT_ATOMS: atom_id res chain seq x y z
N MET A 1 -21.72 -35.00 46.19
CA MET A 1 -21.17 -35.35 47.52
C MET A 1 -19.70 -35.06 47.53
N LEU A 2 -19.24 -34.35 48.56
CA LEU A 2 -17.89 -33.84 48.89
C LEU A 2 -17.60 -32.45 48.27
N ALA A 3 -17.86 -31.37 48.94
CA ALA A 3 -17.41 -30.73 50.17
C ALA A 3 -16.30 -29.72 49.85
N VAL A 4 -16.70 -28.45 49.89
CA VAL A 4 -15.87 -27.22 49.88
C VAL A 4 -15.39 -27.01 51.34
N PRO A 5 -14.15 -26.63 51.61
CA PRO A 5 -13.82 -25.96 52.85
C PRO A 5 -13.62 -24.46 52.68
N ASP A 6 -14.22 -23.72 53.60
CA ASP A 6 -14.11 -22.32 53.91
C ASP A 6 -12.65 -21.83 54.04
N MET A 7 -12.42 -20.66 53.49
CA MET A 7 -11.24 -19.82 53.80
C MET A 7 -11.70 -18.44 54.31
N ALA A 8 -12.14 -18.44 55.54
CA ALA A 8 -12.27 -17.24 56.36
C ALA A 8 -11.44 -17.41 57.63
N ALA A 9 -10.13 -17.09 57.58
CA ALA A 9 -9.32 -16.79 58.75
C ALA A 9 -7.87 -16.45 58.35
N ALA A 10 -7.56 -15.21 57.98
CA ALA A 10 -6.21 -14.62 58.05
C ALA A 10 -6.28 -13.10 57.81
N SER A 11 -6.95 -12.38 58.68
CA SER A 11 -6.85 -10.92 58.77
C SER A 11 -6.84 -10.47 60.23
N ALA A 12 -5.75 -10.76 60.92
CA ALA A 12 -5.41 -10.12 62.19
C ALA A 12 -3.96 -10.47 62.49
N GLU A 13 -3.05 -9.57 62.10
CA GLU A 13 -1.74 -9.34 62.75
C GLU A 13 -0.84 -8.58 61.76
N LEU A 14 -0.88 -7.27 61.84
CA LEU A 14 0.26 -6.35 61.61
C LEU A 14 -0.21 -4.88 61.75
N ARG A 15 -0.72 -4.58 62.95
CA ARG A 15 -0.69 -3.21 63.50
C ARG A 15 0.17 -3.26 64.73
N GLN A 16 1.37 -2.69 64.63
CA GLN A 16 2.10 -2.03 65.74
C GLN A 16 3.58 -1.90 65.34
N ARG A 17 3.97 -0.67 65.02
CA ARG A 17 5.16 -0.01 65.57
C ARG A 17 5.37 1.34 64.90
N LEU A 18 4.85 2.37 65.49
CA LEU A 18 5.35 3.74 65.42
C LEU A 18 6.17 4.00 66.72
N PRO A 19 7.33 4.63 66.65
CA PRO A 19 7.87 5.42 67.71
C PRO A 19 7.88 6.92 67.36
N GLY A 20 7.21 7.74 68.11
CA GLY A 20 7.80 8.63 69.10
C GLY A 20 8.26 9.98 68.58
N ARG A 21 7.37 10.97 68.72
CA ARG A 21 7.69 12.41 68.66
C ARG A 21 8.67 12.77 69.81
N ALA A 22 9.79 13.46 69.43
CA ALA A 22 10.57 14.23 70.40
C ALA A 22 10.52 15.72 70.07
N ARG A 23 10.27 16.52 71.14
CA ARG A 23 10.06 17.96 71.19
C ARG A 23 11.38 18.73 71.05
N ALA A 24 11.32 19.90 70.41
CA ALA A 24 12.39 20.90 70.28
C ALA A 24 12.67 21.63 71.61
N PRO A 25 13.82 22.25 71.74
CA PRO A 25 13.93 23.52 72.45
C PRO A 25 14.34 24.70 71.58
N ALA A 26 13.84 25.88 71.98
CA ALA A 26 13.99 27.18 71.31
C ALA A 26 15.34 27.86 71.66
N GLY A 27 15.76 28.76 70.73
CA GLY A 27 16.68 29.85 71.12
C GLY A 27 17.66 30.28 70.01
N ALA A 28 17.30 31.27 69.20
CA ALA A 28 17.93 32.52 68.74
C ALA A 28 19.39 32.54 68.21
N PRO A 29 19.87 33.69 67.64
CA PRO A 29 19.40 34.34 66.41
C PRO A 29 20.54 34.61 65.35
N GLY A 30 20.19 34.90 64.13
CA GLY A 30 21.02 35.76 63.27
C GLY A 30 22.04 35.07 62.37
N ALA A 31 21.68 34.86 61.12
CA ALA A 31 22.62 34.81 59.99
C ALA A 31 21.93 35.18 58.67
N ALA A 32 22.66 35.94 57.87
CA ALA A 32 22.29 36.64 56.66
C ALA A 32 21.67 35.78 55.55
N PRO A 33 21.03 36.37 54.53
CA PRO A 33 20.31 35.62 53.48
C PRO A 33 21.28 34.87 52.59
N ALA A 34 21.14 33.57 52.57
CA ALA A 34 21.80 32.68 51.60
C ALA A 34 21.20 32.88 50.21
N ALA A 35 22.09 33.06 49.28
CA ALA A 35 21.84 33.21 47.85
C ALA A 35 20.87 32.13 47.32
N SER A 36 19.96 32.61 46.48
CA SER A 36 19.10 31.77 45.64
C SER A 36 19.95 30.75 44.85
N PRO A 37 19.61 29.48 44.85
CA PRO A 37 20.29 28.56 43.96
C PRO A 37 19.91 28.94 42.51
N GLU A 38 20.92 29.26 41.71
CA GLU A 38 20.80 29.36 40.27
C GLU A 38 20.09 28.13 39.71
N PRO A 39 19.28 28.30 38.63
CA PRO A 39 18.68 27.15 37.96
C PRO A 39 19.78 26.35 37.30
N GLY A 40 20.24 25.29 38.00
CA GLY A 40 21.22 24.35 37.48
C GLY A 40 20.80 23.82 36.11
N LEU A 41 21.65 24.08 35.15
CA LEU A 41 21.69 23.41 33.84
C LEU A 41 21.65 21.89 34.06
N GLY A 42 20.66 21.22 33.41
CA GLY A 42 20.69 19.80 33.23
C GLY A 42 19.71 18.99 34.06
N THR A 43 18.41 19.27 33.93
CA THR A 43 17.42 18.21 34.21
C THR A 43 17.54 17.18 33.09
N ALA A 44 18.24 16.08 33.39
CA ALA A 44 18.20 14.90 32.53
C ALA A 44 16.73 14.57 32.25
N ALA A 45 16.31 14.64 31.00
CA ALA A 45 14.94 14.38 30.60
C ALA A 45 14.57 12.98 31.14
N SER A 46 13.48 12.90 31.89
CA SER A 46 12.98 11.62 32.39
C SER A 46 12.92 10.59 31.26
N PRO A 47 13.40 9.37 31.49
CA PRO A 47 13.39 8.35 30.43
C PRO A 47 11.96 8.07 29.96
N LEU A 48 11.78 7.85 28.67
CA LEU A 48 10.48 7.49 28.10
C LEU A 48 10.02 6.14 28.64
N ALA A 49 8.78 6.06 29.11
CA ALA A 49 8.21 4.84 29.65
C ALA A 49 7.94 3.82 28.52
N PRO A 50 8.22 2.53 28.74
CA PRO A 50 7.83 1.48 27.80
C PRO A 50 6.31 1.30 27.78
N GLY A 51 5.78 0.89 26.61
CA GLY A 51 4.34 0.60 26.43
C GLY A 51 3.46 1.82 26.22
N THR A 52 4.03 2.96 25.89
CA THR A 52 3.35 4.18 25.43
C THR A 52 3.66 4.44 23.96
N PHE A 53 2.76 5.16 23.25
CA PHE A 53 2.79 5.25 21.80
C PHE A 53 2.61 6.68 21.25
N TRP A 54 3.01 7.70 22.01
CA TRP A 54 2.90 9.10 21.60
C TRP A 54 3.77 9.43 20.39
N LEU A 55 5.03 9.01 20.41
CA LEU A 55 5.97 9.18 19.31
C LEU A 55 5.66 8.21 18.16
N THR A 56 5.26 7.00 18.50
CA THR A 56 4.84 5.98 17.53
C THR A 56 3.69 6.49 16.66
N ARG A 57 2.72 7.19 17.24
CA ARG A 57 1.62 7.83 16.48
C ARG A 57 2.14 8.80 15.44
N ILE A 58 3.10 9.65 15.77
CA ILE A 58 3.67 10.62 14.83
C ILE A 58 4.31 9.88 13.64
N VAL A 59 5.08 8.84 13.91
CA VAL A 59 5.72 8.03 12.85
C VAL A 59 4.67 7.35 11.99
N LEU A 60 3.67 6.72 12.58
CA LEU A 60 2.57 6.05 11.86
C LEU A 60 1.81 7.03 10.95
N LEU A 61 1.41 8.18 11.47
CA LEU A 61 0.64 9.17 10.70
C LEU A 61 1.45 9.76 9.57
N ARG A 62 2.73 10.07 9.78
CA ARG A 62 3.60 10.55 8.71
C ARG A 62 3.85 9.50 7.64
N SER A 63 4.04 8.25 8.04
CA SER A 63 4.23 7.15 7.10
C SER A 63 2.97 6.89 6.27
N ILE A 64 1.79 6.93 6.88
CA ILE A 64 0.50 6.82 6.17
C ILE A 64 0.34 7.99 5.20
N ALA A 65 0.65 9.21 5.64
CA ALA A 65 0.59 10.40 4.79
C ALA A 65 1.56 10.35 3.61
N PHE A 66 2.76 9.82 3.81
CA PHE A 66 3.71 9.57 2.72
C PHE A 66 3.11 8.65 1.65
N LEU A 67 2.50 7.54 2.07
CA LEU A 67 1.89 6.59 1.14
C LEU A 67 0.67 7.16 0.43
N TYR A 68 -0.17 7.90 1.13
CA TYR A 68 -1.25 8.65 0.49
C TYR A 68 -0.72 9.67 -0.53
N SER A 69 0.36 10.37 -0.21
CA SER A 69 0.99 11.33 -1.13
C SER A 69 1.43 10.63 -2.43
N VAL A 70 2.08 9.46 -2.32
CA VAL A 70 2.46 8.67 -3.50
C VAL A 70 1.23 8.18 -4.27
N ALA A 71 0.24 7.64 -3.57
CA ALA A 71 -0.98 7.11 -4.19
C ALA A 71 -1.79 8.20 -4.92
N PHE A 72 -1.96 9.37 -4.32
CA PHE A 72 -2.65 10.49 -4.97
C PHE A 72 -1.83 11.12 -6.09
N LEU A 73 -0.50 11.11 -6.00
CA LEU A 73 0.36 11.53 -7.11
C LEU A 73 0.21 10.61 -8.31
N VAL A 74 0.21 9.29 -8.10
CA VAL A 74 -0.07 8.31 -9.15
C VAL A 74 -1.45 8.54 -9.75
N ALA A 75 -2.46 8.78 -8.93
CA ALA A 75 -3.83 9.07 -9.38
C ALA A 75 -3.88 10.35 -10.23
N PHE A 76 -3.27 11.43 -9.78
CA PHE A 76 -3.25 12.71 -10.51
C PHE A 76 -2.59 12.58 -11.88
N GLN A 77 -1.49 11.85 -11.97
CA GLN A 77 -0.72 11.73 -13.21
C GLN A 77 -1.30 10.73 -14.20
N GLN A 78 -2.10 9.75 -13.77
CA GLN A 78 -2.53 8.63 -14.62
C GLN A 78 -4.05 8.48 -14.77
N ASN A 79 -4.86 9.03 -13.87
CA ASN A 79 -6.31 8.74 -13.87
C ASN A 79 -7.03 9.24 -15.11
N LYS A 80 -6.69 10.42 -15.64
CA LYS A 80 -7.33 10.92 -16.87
C LYS A 80 -7.16 9.95 -18.04
N GLN A 81 -5.94 9.46 -18.23
CA GLN A 81 -5.60 8.56 -19.32
C GLN A 81 -6.24 7.17 -19.16
N LEU A 82 -6.49 6.75 -17.93
CA LEU A 82 -7.01 5.42 -17.65
C LEU A 82 -8.53 5.39 -17.50
N ILE A 83 -9.08 6.34 -16.74
CA ILE A 83 -10.51 6.36 -16.35
C ILE A 83 -11.20 7.69 -16.62
N GLY A 84 -10.53 8.66 -17.21
CA GLY A 84 -11.10 9.94 -17.62
C GLY A 84 -12.14 9.80 -18.74
N GLU A 85 -12.68 10.93 -19.20
CA GLU A 85 -13.72 10.94 -20.25
C GLU A 85 -13.26 10.29 -21.55
N LYS A 86 -12.00 10.51 -21.93
CA LYS A 86 -11.33 9.86 -23.07
C LYS A 86 -10.37 8.75 -22.62
N GLY A 87 -10.48 8.26 -21.39
CA GLY A 87 -9.61 7.22 -20.87
C GLY A 87 -9.86 5.85 -21.48
N LEU A 88 -8.97 4.90 -21.19
CA LEU A 88 -9.07 3.52 -21.69
C LEU A 88 -10.31 2.79 -21.16
N LEU A 89 -10.73 3.07 -19.92
CA LEU A 89 -11.97 2.56 -19.32
C LEU A 89 -12.68 3.72 -18.60
N PRO A 90 -13.49 4.54 -19.31
CA PRO A 90 -14.10 5.73 -18.72
C PRO A 90 -14.97 5.42 -17.50
N CYS A 91 -14.67 6.04 -16.36
CA CYS A 91 -15.41 5.82 -15.10
C CYS A 91 -16.85 6.34 -15.18
N LYS A 92 -17.13 7.35 -16.00
CA LYS A 92 -18.47 7.85 -16.25
C LYS A 92 -19.39 6.76 -16.81
N LEU A 93 -18.93 5.99 -17.80
CA LEU A 93 -19.68 4.86 -18.34
C LEU A 93 -19.90 3.78 -17.30
N TYR A 94 -18.90 3.46 -16.52
CA TYR A 94 -19.00 2.50 -15.42
C TYR A 94 -20.05 2.91 -14.38
N LEU A 95 -20.07 4.17 -13.96
CA LEU A 95 -21.09 4.69 -13.05
C LEU A 95 -22.49 4.72 -13.67
N GLN A 96 -22.58 5.03 -14.95
CA GLN A 96 -23.87 4.98 -15.69
C GLN A 96 -24.43 3.57 -15.75
N GLU A 97 -23.59 2.56 -15.98
CA GLU A 97 -24.03 1.14 -15.98
C GLU A 97 -24.50 0.70 -14.59
N ILE A 98 -23.78 1.06 -13.53
CA ILE A 98 -24.22 0.78 -12.15
C ILE A 98 -25.57 1.45 -11.89
N LYS A 99 -25.72 2.73 -12.24
CA LYS A 99 -26.99 3.47 -12.08
C LYS A 99 -28.13 2.80 -12.83
N LYS A 100 -27.89 2.32 -14.06
CA LYS A 100 -28.85 1.57 -14.85
C LYS A 100 -29.24 0.25 -14.19
N HIS A 101 -28.26 -0.49 -13.65
CA HIS A 101 -28.49 -1.74 -12.92
C HIS A 101 -29.44 -1.53 -11.72
N PHE A 102 -29.29 -0.43 -11.00
CA PHE A 102 -30.16 -0.04 -9.88
C PHE A 102 -31.35 0.84 -10.31
N LYS A 103 -31.90 0.61 -11.50
CA LYS A 103 -33.13 1.26 -12.03
C LYS A 103 -33.08 2.80 -12.02
N GLY A 104 -31.89 3.36 -12.27
CA GLY A 104 -31.70 4.81 -12.37
C GLY A 104 -31.65 5.57 -11.05
N LYS A 105 -31.77 4.90 -9.91
CA LYS A 105 -31.74 5.52 -8.57
C LYS A 105 -30.38 5.29 -7.90
N VAL A 106 -29.83 6.36 -7.32
CA VAL A 106 -28.63 6.29 -6.47
C VAL A 106 -29.12 6.16 -5.02
N GLY A 107 -29.33 4.92 -4.59
CA GLY A 107 -29.71 4.57 -3.22
C GLY A 107 -28.57 3.91 -2.44
N LEU A 108 -28.89 3.39 -1.27
CA LEU A 108 -27.94 2.65 -0.42
C LEU A 108 -27.33 1.44 -1.15
N ASP A 109 -28.09 0.81 -2.05
CA ASP A 109 -27.61 -0.35 -2.81
C ASP A 109 -26.49 0.02 -3.79
N ALA A 110 -26.66 1.12 -4.54
CA ALA A 110 -25.64 1.64 -5.43
C ALA A 110 -24.39 2.12 -4.65
N LEU A 111 -24.60 2.80 -3.51
CA LEU A 111 -23.52 3.22 -2.62
C LEU A 111 -22.79 2.04 -1.98
N SER A 112 -23.47 0.96 -1.65
CA SER A 112 -22.84 -0.26 -1.12
C SER A 112 -22.07 -1.01 -2.20
N TYR A 113 -22.54 -0.95 -3.44
CA TYR A 113 -21.85 -1.59 -4.57
C TYR A 113 -20.58 -0.84 -4.96
N ALA A 114 -20.63 0.48 -5.07
CA ALA A 114 -19.50 1.35 -5.38
C ALA A 114 -19.53 2.60 -4.47
N PRO A 115 -18.94 2.55 -3.27
CA PRO A 115 -18.89 3.69 -2.38
C PRO A 115 -17.91 4.73 -2.91
N THR A 116 -18.44 5.79 -3.49
CA THR A 116 -17.66 6.89 -4.07
C THR A 116 -18.38 8.23 -3.90
N LEU A 117 -17.60 9.28 -3.70
CA LEU A 117 -18.10 10.66 -3.66
C LEU A 117 -18.61 11.12 -5.03
N LEU A 118 -18.19 10.47 -6.11
CA LEU A 118 -18.61 10.83 -7.48
C LEU A 118 -20.11 10.75 -7.71
N TRP A 119 -20.85 9.96 -6.90
CA TRP A 119 -22.32 9.96 -6.96
C TRP A 119 -22.97 11.31 -6.66
N PHE A 120 -22.29 12.15 -5.89
CA PHE A 120 -22.77 13.45 -5.43
C PHE A 120 -22.15 14.64 -6.20
N LEU A 121 -21.27 14.37 -7.15
CA LEU A 121 -20.59 15.37 -7.95
C LEU A 121 -21.12 15.41 -9.37
N ASP A 122 -20.87 16.51 -10.08
CA ASP A 122 -21.27 16.67 -11.47
C ASP A 122 -20.33 15.85 -12.40
N TRP A 123 -20.93 15.11 -13.32
CA TRP A 123 -20.24 14.29 -14.31
C TRP A 123 -19.98 15.00 -15.66
N SER A 124 -20.36 16.27 -15.78
CA SER A 124 -20.15 17.04 -17.01
C SER A 124 -18.66 17.31 -17.29
N ALA A 125 -17.86 17.43 -16.23
CA ALA A 125 -16.42 17.66 -16.30
C ALA A 125 -15.68 16.61 -15.45
N MET A 126 -15.80 15.34 -15.82
CA MET A 126 -15.27 14.21 -15.05
C MET A 126 -13.75 14.29 -14.85
N ASP A 127 -13.00 14.70 -15.87
CA ASP A 127 -11.54 14.81 -15.80
C ASP A 127 -11.10 15.83 -14.75
N SER A 128 -11.76 16.99 -14.72
CA SER A 128 -11.50 18.03 -13.70
C SER A 128 -11.88 17.53 -12.30
N THR A 129 -12.95 16.78 -12.19
CA THR A 129 -13.39 16.19 -10.91
C THR A 129 -12.37 15.17 -10.40
N LEU A 130 -11.87 14.28 -11.24
CA LEU A 130 -10.82 13.32 -10.90
C LEU A 130 -9.53 14.02 -10.44
N ASP A 131 -9.11 15.07 -11.16
CA ASP A 131 -7.95 15.87 -10.78
C ASP A 131 -8.15 16.57 -9.45
N CYS A 132 -9.32 17.17 -9.21
CA CYS A 132 -9.63 17.83 -7.94
C CYS A 132 -9.58 16.85 -6.76
N LEU A 133 -10.14 15.65 -6.91
CA LEU A 133 -10.07 14.63 -5.86
C LEU A 133 -8.63 14.21 -5.58
N ALA A 134 -7.83 13.98 -6.62
CA ALA A 134 -6.43 13.60 -6.48
C ALA A 134 -5.57 14.71 -5.87
N LEU A 135 -5.73 15.96 -6.31
CA LEU A 135 -5.00 17.11 -5.78
C LEU A 135 -5.40 17.44 -4.34
N ALA A 136 -6.68 17.38 -4.01
CA ALA A 136 -7.14 17.56 -2.64
C ALA A 136 -6.53 16.51 -1.71
N GLY A 137 -6.53 15.25 -2.11
CA GLY A 137 -5.88 14.17 -1.38
C GLY A 137 -4.38 14.39 -1.23
N LEU A 138 -3.70 14.79 -2.29
CA LEU A 138 -2.26 15.07 -2.27
C LEU A 138 -1.92 16.26 -1.34
N ALA A 139 -2.71 17.34 -1.37
CA ALA A 139 -2.50 18.51 -0.52
C ALA A 139 -2.66 18.17 0.97
N VAL A 140 -3.72 17.45 1.33
CA VAL A 140 -3.95 17.03 2.73
C VAL A 140 -2.86 16.05 3.17
N ALA A 141 -2.50 15.08 2.34
CA ALA A 141 -1.43 14.13 2.65
C ALA A 141 -0.08 14.83 2.84
N ALA A 142 0.26 15.80 1.97
CA ALA A 142 1.48 16.60 2.11
C ALA A 142 1.47 17.42 3.40
N PHE A 143 0.35 18.02 3.78
CA PHE A 143 0.22 18.74 5.03
C PHE A 143 0.53 17.85 6.24
N VAL A 144 -0.09 16.66 6.32
CA VAL A 144 0.15 15.72 7.42
C VAL A 144 1.60 15.22 7.42
N LEU A 145 2.15 14.94 6.26
CA LEU A 145 3.53 14.46 6.11
C LEU A 145 4.54 15.50 6.61
N LEU A 146 4.40 16.75 6.21
CA LEU A 146 5.34 17.81 6.52
C LEU A 146 5.21 18.26 7.98
N THR A 147 4.00 18.47 8.46
CA THR A 147 3.75 18.99 9.81
C THR A 147 3.77 17.90 10.90
N GLY A 148 3.40 16.68 10.56
CA GLY A 148 3.14 15.61 11.52
C GLY A 148 1.88 15.84 12.36
N CYS A 149 1.03 16.79 11.96
CA CYS A 149 -0.23 17.14 12.61
C CYS A 149 -1.40 16.56 11.83
N ALA A 150 -2.28 15.86 12.51
CA ALA A 150 -3.50 15.33 11.91
C ALA A 150 -4.63 15.26 12.92
N ASN A 151 -5.85 15.29 12.44
CA ASN A 151 -7.05 15.02 13.21
C ASN A 151 -7.93 14.01 12.48
N MET A 152 -9.00 13.55 13.14
CA MET A 152 -9.90 12.56 12.55
C MET A 152 -10.57 13.06 11.27
N LEU A 153 -10.83 14.36 11.14
CA LEU A 153 -11.45 14.93 9.93
C LEU A 153 -10.52 14.84 8.72
N LEU A 154 -9.26 15.25 8.86
CA LEU A 154 -8.28 15.20 7.76
C LEU A 154 -8.01 13.77 7.32
N MET A 155 -7.83 12.86 8.27
CA MET A 155 -7.60 11.45 7.95
C MET A 155 -8.83 10.77 7.36
N SER A 156 -10.03 11.12 7.82
CA SER A 156 -11.28 10.65 7.21
C SER A 156 -11.45 11.16 5.78
N LEU A 157 -11.09 12.42 5.52
CA LEU A 157 -11.13 13.01 4.19
C LEU A 157 -10.17 12.26 3.24
N LEU A 158 -8.93 12.01 3.66
CA LEU A 158 -7.98 11.21 2.88
C LEU A 158 -8.53 9.83 2.53
N TRP A 159 -9.10 9.16 3.50
CA TRP A 159 -9.69 7.84 3.32
C TRP A 159 -10.88 7.86 2.35
N LEU A 160 -11.80 8.82 2.49
CA LEU A 160 -12.96 8.98 1.60
C LEU A 160 -12.55 9.32 0.16
N LEU A 161 -11.59 10.21 -0.02
CA LEU A 161 -11.08 10.57 -1.34
C LEU A 161 -10.45 9.36 -2.04
N TYR A 162 -9.63 8.61 -1.32
CA TYR A 162 -8.97 7.44 -1.90
C TYR A 162 -9.95 6.28 -2.16
N LEU A 163 -10.89 6.04 -1.24
CA LEU A 163 -11.97 5.07 -1.44
C LEU A 163 -12.79 5.40 -2.69
N SER A 164 -13.06 6.68 -2.91
CA SER A 164 -13.81 7.14 -4.08
C SER A 164 -13.08 6.85 -5.38
N LEU A 165 -11.77 7.07 -5.44
CA LEU A 165 -10.96 6.78 -6.62
C LEU A 165 -10.82 5.28 -6.86
N VAL A 166 -10.61 4.49 -5.82
CA VAL A 166 -10.46 3.03 -5.93
C VAL A 166 -11.73 2.38 -6.47
N ASN A 167 -12.90 2.81 -6.02
CA ASN A 167 -14.16 2.19 -6.44
C ASN A 167 -14.60 2.54 -7.87
N VAL A 168 -14.04 3.57 -8.48
CA VAL A 168 -14.28 3.90 -9.89
C VAL A 168 -13.10 3.53 -10.79
N GLY A 169 -12.00 3.10 -10.20
CA GLY A 169 -10.77 2.77 -10.89
C GLY A 169 -10.82 1.47 -11.67
N GLN A 170 -11.85 0.66 -11.49
CA GLN A 170 -12.05 -0.61 -12.18
C GLN A 170 -10.82 -1.51 -12.06
N ILE A 171 -10.39 -2.15 -13.15
CA ILE A 171 -9.21 -3.04 -13.14
C ILE A 171 -7.89 -2.33 -12.81
N TRP A 172 -7.80 -1.01 -13.07
CA TRP A 172 -6.59 -0.23 -12.77
C TRP A 172 -6.29 -0.12 -11.27
N TYR A 173 -7.31 -0.30 -10.44
CA TYR A 173 -7.26 -0.24 -8.98
C TYR A 173 -7.61 -1.57 -8.31
N SER A 174 -7.43 -2.70 -9.01
CA SER A 174 -7.75 -4.04 -8.52
C SER A 174 -6.63 -4.70 -7.71
N PHE A 175 -5.52 -4.04 -7.50
CA PHE A 175 -4.36 -4.58 -6.78
C PHE A 175 -4.55 -4.61 -5.27
N GLY A 176 -3.89 -5.56 -4.61
CA GLY A 176 -3.99 -5.75 -3.16
C GLY A 176 -3.54 -4.55 -2.33
N TRP A 177 -2.57 -3.77 -2.82
CA TRP A 177 -2.10 -2.57 -2.10
C TRP A 177 -3.14 -1.46 -2.00
N GLU A 178 -4.12 -1.40 -2.89
CA GLU A 178 -5.22 -0.44 -2.81
C GLU A 178 -6.08 -0.68 -1.56
N SER A 179 -6.52 -1.92 -1.37
CA SER A 179 -7.27 -2.32 -0.18
C SER A 179 -6.44 -2.21 1.10
N GLN A 180 -5.15 -2.52 1.01
CA GLN A 180 -4.23 -2.41 2.15
C GLN A 180 -4.03 -0.95 2.58
N LEU A 181 -3.93 -0.02 1.64
CA LEU A 181 -3.86 1.41 1.94
C LEU A 181 -5.17 1.92 2.57
N LEU A 182 -6.31 1.48 2.06
CA LEU A 182 -7.61 1.84 2.64
C LEU A 182 -7.76 1.32 4.07
N GLU A 183 -7.38 0.09 4.35
CA GLU A 183 -7.43 -0.45 5.72
C GLU A 183 -6.44 0.28 6.65
N THR A 184 -5.22 0.48 6.21
CA THR A 184 -4.19 1.19 6.98
C THR A 184 -4.60 2.63 7.27
N GLY A 185 -5.14 3.33 6.27
CA GLY A 185 -5.65 4.69 6.40
C GLY A 185 -6.88 4.79 7.31
N PHE A 186 -7.77 3.82 7.26
CA PHE A 186 -8.92 3.75 8.16
C PHE A 186 -8.48 3.62 9.63
N LEU A 187 -7.53 2.77 9.93
CA LEU A 187 -6.94 2.66 11.27
C LEU A 187 -6.25 3.97 11.69
N GLY A 188 -5.62 4.66 10.75
CA GLY A 188 -4.98 5.94 10.97
C GLY A 188 -5.93 7.03 11.47
N ILE A 189 -7.20 7.01 11.07
CA ILE A 189 -8.23 7.94 11.54
C ILE A 189 -8.33 7.90 13.08
N PHE A 190 -8.34 6.71 13.66
CA PHE A 190 -8.53 6.48 15.09
C PHE A 190 -7.26 6.71 15.93
N LEU A 191 -6.11 6.89 15.30
CA LEU A 191 -4.90 7.37 15.99
C LEU A 191 -5.00 8.85 16.37
N CYS A 192 -5.82 9.62 15.64
CA CYS A 192 -5.88 11.06 15.74
C CYS A 192 -6.81 11.56 16.85
N PRO A 193 -6.60 12.79 17.36
CA PRO A 193 -7.60 13.52 18.12
C PRO A 193 -8.76 13.93 17.22
N LEU A 194 -9.93 14.24 17.83
CA LEU A 194 -11.13 14.63 17.07
C LEU A 194 -10.91 15.89 16.21
N TRP A 195 -10.40 16.95 16.82
CA TRP A 195 -10.29 18.29 16.20
C TRP A 195 -8.90 18.90 16.25
N SER A 196 -8.11 18.56 17.27
CA SER A 196 -6.81 19.17 17.53
C SER A 196 -5.80 18.83 16.44
N LEU A 197 -5.04 19.83 15.98
CA LEU A 197 -3.92 19.64 15.06
C LEU A 197 -2.56 19.57 15.78
N SER A 198 -2.54 19.34 17.10
CA SER A 198 -1.28 19.20 17.84
C SER A 198 -0.62 17.85 17.54
N ARG A 199 0.70 17.82 17.40
CA ARG A 199 1.48 16.58 17.30
C ARG A 199 1.33 15.69 18.54
N LEU A 200 1.23 16.32 19.72
CA LEU A 200 1.11 15.67 21.03
C LEU A 200 -0.07 16.26 21.81
N PRO A 201 -1.32 15.97 21.43
CA PRO A 201 -2.51 16.48 22.10
C PRO A 201 -2.68 15.86 23.47
N GLN A 202 -2.70 16.67 24.52
CA GLN A 202 -2.71 16.24 25.93
C GLN A 202 -3.90 15.34 26.31
N GLY A 203 -5.09 15.65 25.76
CA GLY A 203 -6.34 14.93 26.07
C GLY A 203 -6.57 13.65 25.25
N SER A 204 -5.66 13.28 24.36
CA SER A 204 -5.89 12.22 23.36
C SER A 204 -4.70 11.26 23.27
N PRO A 205 -4.45 10.42 24.28
CA PRO A 205 -3.40 9.41 24.18
C PRO A 205 -3.71 8.40 23.06
N PRO A 206 -2.70 7.84 22.38
CA PRO A 206 -2.92 6.77 21.42
C PRO A 206 -3.59 5.56 22.06
N SER A 207 -4.65 5.06 21.46
CA SER A 207 -5.39 3.91 21.96
C SER A 207 -4.61 2.62 21.73
N ARG A 208 -4.54 1.78 22.77
CA ARG A 208 -3.97 0.42 22.65
C ARG A 208 -4.79 -0.45 21.67
N ILE A 209 -6.10 -0.23 21.60
CA ILE A 209 -6.97 -0.95 20.64
C ILE A 209 -6.51 -0.67 19.22
N VAL A 210 -6.22 0.59 18.88
CA VAL A 210 -5.77 0.97 17.54
C VAL A 210 -4.37 0.39 17.25
N ILE A 211 -3.45 0.47 18.21
CA ILE A 211 -2.11 -0.13 18.07
C ILE A 211 -2.20 -1.64 17.83
N TRP A 212 -3.04 -2.35 18.59
CA TRP A 212 -3.27 -3.77 18.37
C TRP A 212 -3.98 -4.06 17.04
N SER A 213 -4.82 -3.16 16.55
CA SER A 213 -5.43 -3.28 15.22
C SER A 213 -4.38 -3.22 14.11
N PHE A 214 -3.37 -2.35 14.23
CA PHE A 214 -2.22 -2.35 13.31
C PHE A 214 -1.38 -3.64 13.42
N ARG A 215 -1.16 -4.14 14.63
CA ARG A 215 -0.46 -5.42 14.84
C ARG A 215 -1.24 -6.59 14.26
N TRP A 216 -2.56 -6.59 14.40
CA TRP A 216 -3.45 -7.56 13.76
C TRP A 216 -3.39 -7.48 12.24
N LEU A 217 -3.28 -6.28 11.68
CA LEU A 217 -3.11 -6.06 10.24
C LEU A 217 -1.83 -6.71 9.72
N ILE A 218 -0.67 -6.42 10.34
CA ILE A 218 0.60 -7.02 9.87
C ILE A 218 0.62 -8.53 10.09
N PHE A 219 0.03 -9.02 11.16
CA PHE A 219 -0.12 -10.46 11.40
C PHE A 219 -0.87 -11.13 10.25
N ARG A 220 -2.02 -10.57 9.83
CA ARG A 220 -2.83 -11.12 8.74
C ARG A 220 -2.13 -11.03 7.39
N ILE A 221 -1.46 -9.92 7.11
CA ILE A 221 -0.72 -9.74 5.85
C ILE A 221 0.35 -10.84 5.72
N MET A 222 1.17 -10.98 6.73
CA MET A 222 2.31 -11.90 6.67
C MET A 222 1.86 -13.36 6.71
N LEU A 223 1.00 -13.73 7.63
CA LEU A 223 0.51 -15.10 7.72
C LEU A 223 -0.30 -15.50 6.48
N GLY A 224 -1.12 -14.60 5.95
CA GLY A 224 -1.86 -14.82 4.71
C GLY A 224 -0.95 -15.05 3.51
N ALA A 225 0.11 -14.25 3.37
CA ALA A 225 1.11 -14.41 2.31
C ALA A 225 1.87 -15.74 2.45
N GLY A 226 2.26 -16.12 3.66
CA GLY A 226 2.96 -17.37 3.91
C GLY A 226 2.07 -18.60 3.64
N LEU A 227 0.84 -18.59 4.12
CA LEU A 227 -0.09 -19.69 3.93
C LEU A 227 -0.47 -19.91 2.47
N ILE A 228 -0.71 -18.84 1.70
CA ILE A 228 -1.04 -19.00 0.27
C ILE A 228 0.14 -19.56 -0.53
N LYS A 229 1.36 -19.24 -0.16
CA LYS A 229 2.56 -19.82 -0.77
C LYS A 229 2.68 -21.31 -0.49
N ILE A 230 2.53 -21.72 0.76
CA ILE A 230 2.59 -23.14 1.14
C ILE A 230 1.48 -23.96 0.50
N ARG A 231 0.27 -23.39 0.37
CA ARG A 231 -0.88 -24.05 -0.26
C ARG A 231 -0.87 -23.98 -1.78
N GLY A 232 -0.18 -23.01 -2.34
CA GLY A 232 -0.12 -22.72 -3.77
C GLY A 232 0.90 -23.58 -4.53
N ASP A 233 1.75 -22.91 -5.26
CA ASP A 233 2.73 -23.53 -6.15
C ASP A 233 3.69 -24.46 -5.39
N ARG A 234 3.94 -25.61 -6.00
CA ARG A 234 4.87 -26.63 -5.48
C ARG A 234 6.28 -26.09 -5.27
N CYS A 235 6.72 -25.13 -6.09
CA CYS A 235 8.06 -24.54 -5.97
C CYS A 235 8.33 -23.89 -4.61
N TRP A 236 7.29 -23.40 -3.92
CA TRP A 236 7.46 -22.85 -2.56
C TRP A 236 7.81 -23.95 -1.55
N ARG A 237 7.17 -25.12 -1.66
CA ARG A 237 7.48 -26.27 -0.79
C ARG A 237 8.81 -26.90 -1.12
N GLU A 238 9.21 -26.88 -2.39
CA GLU A 238 10.50 -27.40 -2.87
C GLU A 238 11.65 -26.39 -2.76
N LEU A 239 11.37 -25.18 -2.29
CA LEU A 239 12.33 -24.06 -2.16
C LEU A 239 12.97 -23.62 -3.49
N THR A 240 12.28 -23.76 -4.60
CA THR A 240 12.81 -23.47 -5.96
C THR A 240 12.18 -22.25 -6.62
N CYS A 241 11.21 -21.60 -5.98
CA CYS A 241 10.50 -20.47 -6.58
C CYS A 241 11.41 -19.29 -6.95
N MET A 242 12.48 -19.05 -6.19
CA MET A 242 13.39 -17.93 -6.45
C MET A 242 14.25 -18.14 -7.71
N ASP A 243 14.31 -19.37 -8.24
CA ASP A 243 14.96 -19.64 -9.54
C ASP A 243 14.26 -18.92 -10.70
N TYR A 244 13.00 -18.53 -10.53
CA TYR A 244 12.16 -17.91 -11.56
C TYR A 244 11.69 -16.51 -11.21
N HIS A 245 11.50 -16.22 -9.92
CA HIS A 245 10.81 -15.02 -9.43
C HIS A 245 11.40 -13.71 -9.95
N TYR A 246 12.72 -13.55 -9.90
CA TYR A 246 13.39 -12.30 -10.27
C TYR A 246 13.20 -11.93 -11.73
N GLU A 247 13.15 -12.91 -12.62
CA GLU A 247 12.95 -12.72 -14.06
C GLU A 247 11.48 -12.50 -14.40
N THR A 248 10.56 -13.16 -13.68
CA THR A 248 9.13 -13.21 -14.03
C THR A 248 8.26 -12.21 -13.26
N GLN A 249 8.80 -11.50 -12.28
CA GLN A 249 8.05 -10.47 -11.55
C GLN A 249 7.57 -9.33 -12.48
N PRO A 250 6.49 -8.61 -12.14
CA PRO A 250 5.89 -7.63 -13.05
C PRO A 250 6.84 -6.57 -13.58
N VAL A 251 7.56 -5.89 -12.69
CA VAL A 251 8.54 -4.85 -13.05
C VAL A 251 9.87 -5.16 -12.36
N PRO A 252 10.79 -5.87 -13.02
CA PRO A 252 12.09 -6.18 -12.46
C PRO A 252 12.93 -4.92 -12.19
N SER A 253 13.80 -4.99 -11.18
CA SER A 253 14.79 -3.95 -10.86
C SER A 253 16.17 -4.33 -11.43
N PRO A 254 17.13 -3.40 -11.48
CA PRO A 254 18.49 -3.74 -11.89
C PRO A 254 19.15 -4.79 -10.98
N ILE A 255 18.80 -4.80 -9.69
CA ILE A 255 19.32 -5.76 -8.72
C ILE A 255 18.74 -7.15 -8.95
N SER A 256 17.47 -7.25 -9.35
CA SER A 256 16.85 -8.53 -9.68
C SER A 256 17.56 -9.26 -10.83
N TYR A 257 18.14 -8.52 -11.77
CA TYR A 257 18.97 -9.08 -12.84
C TYR A 257 20.15 -9.87 -12.30
N PHE A 258 20.87 -9.33 -11.32
CA PHE A 258 21.99 -10.01 -10.67
C PHE A 258 21.52 -11.10 -9.71
N MET A 259 20.50 -10.84 -8.93
CA MET A 259 19.93 -11.80 -7.97
C MET A 259 19.42 -13.08 -8.65
N HIS A 260 18.88 -12.97 -9.85
CA HIS A 260 18.43 -14.12 -10.64
C HIS A 260 19.55 -15.14 -10.91
N ARG A 261 20.80 -14.68 -10.92
CA ARG A 261 22.00 -15.51 -11.18
C ARG A 261 22.68 -15.99 -9.90
N SER A 262 22.08 -15.77 -8.75
CA SER A 262 22.60 -16.30 -7.49
C SER A 262 22.68 -17.83 -7.52
N PRO A 263 23.60 -18.44 -6.76
CA PRO A 263 23.70 -19.90 -6.71
C PRO A 263 22.43 -20.54 -6.17
N TRP A 264 22.16 -21.76 -6.57
CA TRP A 264 20.95 -22.51 -6.20
C TRP A 264 20.71 -22.60 -4.68
N TRP A 265 21.76 -22.73 -3.89
CA TRP A 265 21.66 -22.80 -2.43
C TRP A 265 21.21 -21.46 -1.83
N PHE A 266 21.57 -20.34 -2.45
CA PHE A 266 21.14 -19.01 -2.04
C PHE A 266 19.64 -18.80 -2.29
N HIS A 267 19.14 -19.20 -3.46
CA HIS A 267 17.70 -19.16 -3.76
C HIS A 267 16.89 -20.01 -2.79
N ARG A 268 17.40 -21.17 -2.38
CA ARG A 268 16.75 -21.98 -1.36
C ARG A 268 16.73 -21.32 0.01
N LEU A 269 17.85 -20.70 0.39
CA LEU A 269 17.96 -19.94 1.62
C LEU A 269 16.97 -18.76 1.62
N GLU A 270 16.88 -18.00 0.53
CA GLU A 270 15.90 -16.91 0.39
C GLU A 270 14.47 -17.39 0.59
N THR A 271 14.10 -18.50 -0.03
CA THR A 271 12.77 -19.10 0.13
C THR A 271 12.52 -19.55 1.57
N LEU A 272 13.49 -20.17 2.21
CA LEU A 272 13.41 -20.59 3.60
C LEU A 272 13.26 -19.40 4.56
N VAL A 273 14.04 -18.34 4.36
CA VAL A 273 13.92 -17.08 5.12
C VAL A 273 12.54 -16.45 4.91
N ASN A 274 12.04 -16.45 3.67
CA ASN A 274 10.67 -15.98 3.39
C ASN A 274 9.62 -16.75 4.19
N HIS A 275 9.70 -18.08 4.23
CA HIS A 275 8.79 -18.89 5.03
C HIS A 275 8.90 -18.62 6.53
N PHE A 276 10.10 -18.46 7.04
CA PHE A 276 10.34 -18.08 8.43
C PHE A 276 9.67 -16.75 8.78
N VAL A 277 9.92 -15.72 7.96
CA VAL A 277 9.40 -14.36 8.21
C VAL A 277 7.88 -14.28 8.06
N GLU A 278 7.30 -15.03 7.13
CA GLU A 278 5.85 -14.99 6.88
C GLU A 278 5.04 -15.93 7.78
N LEU A 279 5.58 -17.07 8.18
CA LEU A 279 4.84 -18.11 8.91
C LEU A 279 5.14 -18.15 10.42
N LEU A 280 6.37 -17.85 10.83
CA LEU A 280 6.78 -17.95 12.25
C LEU A 280 6.86 -16.58 12.94
N VAL A 281 7.49 -15.62 12.32
CA VAL A 281 7.70 -14.28 12.91
C VAL A 281 6.39 -13.58 13.29
N PRO A 282 5.25 -13.71 12.57
CA PRO A 282 3.99 -13.09 13.00
C PRO A 282 3.58 -13.45 14.42
N PHE A 283 3.85 -14.66 14.88
CA PHE A 283 3.51 -15.10 16.24
C PHE A 283 4.36 -14.47 17.32
N PHE A 284 5.49 -13.84 17.00
CA PHE A 284 6.30 -13.08 17.95
C PHE A 284 5.53 -11.92 18.58
N LEU A 285 4.50 -11.42 17.92
CA LEU A 285 3.61 -10.39 18.46
C LEU A 285 2.92 -10.82 19.77
N LEU A 286 2.73 -12.12 19.98
CA LEU A 286 2.07 -12.69 21.15
C LEU A 286 3.03 -12.93 22.32
N LEU A 287 4.34 -12.85 22.10
CA LEU A 287 5.38 -13.20 23.07
C LEU A 287 5.93 -12.01 23.87
N GLY A 288 5.18 -10.90 23.93
CA GLY A 288 5.51 -9.74 24.73
C GLY A 288 6.33 -8.67 24.00
N ARG A 289 6.70 -7.62 24.72
CA ARG A 289 7.28 -6.39 24.18
C ARG A 289 8.57 -6.63 23.36
N ARG A 290 9.54 -7.38 23.92
CA ARG A 290 10.84 -7.60 23.25
C ARG A 290 10.68 -8.36 21.94
N MET A 291 9.83 -9.37 21.93
CA MET A 291 9.54 -10.16 20.74
C MET A 291 8.72 -9.39 19.71
N SER A 292 7.82 -8.50 20.15
CA SER A 292 7.13 -7.58 19.22
C SER A 292 8.11 -6.63 18.53
N ILE A 293 9.09 -6.09 19.25
CA ILE A 293 10.15 -5.24 18.65
C ILE A 293 10.97 -6.04 17.64
N LEU A 294 11.35 -7.26 18.01
CA LEU A 294 12.07 -8.16 17.09
C LEU A 294 11.24 -8.46 15.83
N HIS A 295 9.94 -8.73 15.99
CA HIS A 295 9.01 -8.86 14.87
C HIS A 295 9.06 -7.64 13.96
N GLY A 296 8.91 -6.44 14.52
CA GLY A 296 8.95 -5.20 13.76
C GLY A 296 10.25 -5.01 12.98
N LEU A 297 11.39 -5.28 13.61
CA LEU A 297 12.70 -5.19 12.96
C LEU A 297 12.85 -6.19 11.81
N LEU A 298 12.46 -7.44 12.01
CA LEU A 298 12.53 -8.48 10.99
C LEU A 298 11.60 -8.18 9.81
N GLN A 299 10.39 -7.70 10.07
CA GLN A 299 9.44 -7.32 9.02
C GLN A 299 9.95 -6.13 8.20
N ILE A 300 10.45 -5.09 8.85
CA ILE A 300 11.00 -3.92 8.15
C ILE A 300 12.21 -4.33 7.30
N LEU A 301 13.13 -5.10 7.85
CA LEU A 301 14.29 -5.60 7.11
C LEU A 301 13.86 -6.41 5.88
N PHE A 302 12.89 -7.31 6.05
CA PHE A 302 12.36 -8.13 4.96
C PHE A 302 11.74 -7.27 3.85
N GLN A 303 10.93 -6.26 4.21
CA GLN A 303 10.34 -5.35 3.24
C GLN A 303 11.39 -4.50 2.51
N VAL A 304 12.42 -4.04 3.20
CA VAL A 304 13.54 -3.30 2.58
C VAL A 304 14.25 -4.18 1.54
N LEU A 305 14.51 -5.44 1.85
CA LEU A 305 15.11 -6.38 0.89
C LEU A 305 14.21 -6.58 -0.34
N LEU A 306 12.90 -6.66 -0.16
CA LEU A 306 11.94 -6.76 -1.27
C LEU A 306 11.91 -5.48 -2.11
N ILE A 307 12.01 -4.30 -1.50
CA ILE A 307 12.10 -3.01 -2.22
C ILE A 307 13.36 -2.97 -3.11
N ILE A 308 14.47 -3.44 -2.60
CA ILE A 308 15.74 -3.50 -3.34
C ILE A 308 15.66 -4.48 -4.51
N SER A 309 15.01 -5.62 -4.33
CA SER A 309 14.96 -6.72 -5.30
C SER A 309 13.82 -6.63 -6.32
N GLY A 310 12.98 -5.61 -6.28
CA GLY A 310 11.86 -5.46 -7.23
C GLY A 310 11.10 -4.14 -7.08
N ASN A 311 10.20 -3.88 -8.03
CA ASN A 311 9.32 -2.71 -8.03
C ASN A 311 7.88 -3.16 -7.83
N LEU A 312 7.44 -3.27 -6.58
CA LEU A 312 6.08 -3.69 -6.20
C LEU A 312 5.21 -2.49 -5.79
N SER A 313 5.28 -1.38 -6.52
CA SER A 313 4.57 -0.16 -6.16
C SER A 313 4.97 0.29 -4.76
N PHE A 314 4.01 0.81 -4.00
CA PHE A 314 4.20 1.13 -2.59
C PHE A 314 3.84 -0.03 -1.63
N LEU A 315 3.60 -1.25 -2.15
CA LEU A 315 3.17 -2.40 -1.33
C LEU A 315 4.13 -2.68 -0.16
N ASN A 316 5.42 -2.77 -0.44
CA ASN A 316 6.40 -3.08 0.59
C ASN A 316 6.58 -1.93 1.58
N TRP A 317 6.53 -0.69 1.11
CA TRP A 317 6.54 0.51 1.95
C TRP A 317 5.31 0.53 2.86
N LEU A 318 4.14 0.22 2.31
CA LEU A 318 2.88 0.16 3.04
C LEU A 318 2.90 -0.96 4.10
N THR A 319 3.49 -2.10 3.80
CA THR A 319 3.59 -3.23 4.74
C THR A 319 4.52 -2.93 5.93
N MET A 320 5.50 -2.03 5.76
CA MET A 320 6.31 -1.56 6.90
C MET A 320 5.49 -0.74 7.92
N VAL A 321 4.45 -0.03 7.49
CA VAL A 321 3.69 0.89 8.35
C VAL A 321 3.06 0.18 9.55
N PRO A 322 2.26 -0.89 9.42
CA PRO A 322 1.70 -1.57 10.57
C PRO A 322 2.78 -2.21 11.47
N SER A 323 3.95 -2.53 10.92
CA SER A 323 5.10 -3.01 11.71
C SER A 323 5.66 -1.95 12.65
N LEU A 324 5.49 -0.66 12.34
CA LEU A 324 5.88 0.44 13.22
C LEU A 324 5.09 0.45 14.54
N ALA A 325 3.90 -0.12 14.57
CA ALA A 325 3.10 -0.28 15.79
C ALA A 325 3.69 -1.29 16.78
N CYS A 326 4.74 -2.02 16.39
CA CYS A 326 5.49 -2.90 17.28
C CYS A 326 6.47 -2.15 18.18
N PHE A 327 6.80 -0.91 17.83
CA PHE A 327 7.73 -0.05 18.57
C PHE A 327 6.98 0.93 19.44
N ASP A 328 7.42 1.05 20.68
CA ASP A 328 6.91 2.04 21.63
C ASP A 328 7.79 3.30 21.70
N ASP A 329 7.39 4.27 22.51
CA ASP A 329 8.12 5.53 22.66
C ASP A 329 9.56 5.33 23.14
N ALA A 330 9.78 4.36 24.03
CA ALA A 330 11.12 4.04 24.52
C ALA A 330 12.03 3.52 23.39
N SER A 331 11.48 2.75 22.46
CA SER A 331 12.22 2.20 21.31
C SER A 331 12.49 3.25 20.24
N LEU A 332 11.53 4.14 19.97
CA LEU A 332 11.61 5.16 18.92
C LEU A 332 12.22 6.48 19.39
N GLY A 333 12.44 6.65 20.68
CA GLY A 333 12.92 7.91 21.24
C GLY A 333 14.21 8.45 20.59
N LEU A 334 15.08 7.57 20.11
CA LEU A 334 16.32 7.96 19.43
C LEU A 334 16.10 8.71 18.11
N LEU A 335 14.95 8.51 17.47
CA LEU A 335 14.59 9.16 16.20
C LEU A 335 14.09 10.60 16.38
N PHE A 336 13.88 11.05 17.62
CA PHE A 336 13.27 12.33 17.93
C PHE A 336 14.21 13.24 18.71
N GLY A 337 14.12 14.55 18.42
CA GLY A 337 14.86 15.57 19.14
C GLY A 337 14.47 15.68 20.62
N ALA A 338 15.37 16.19 21.45
CA ALA A 338 15.22 16.27 22.91
C ALA A 338 13.92 16.97 23.34
N GLY A 339 13.48 18.03 22.65
CA GLY A 339 12.25 18.77 22.96
C GLY A 339 10.99 17.93 22.84
N LEU A 340 10.84 17.13 21.76
CA LEU A 340 9.70 16.25 21.57
C LEU A 340 9.71 15.08 22.56
N ARG A 341 10.89 14.52 22.84
CA ARG A 341 11.05 13.48 23.85
C ARG A 341 10.64 13.97 25.23
N ALA A 342 11.08 15.17 25.64
CA ALA A 342 10.72 15.77 26.92
C ALA A 342 9.21 16.06 27.03
N ARG A 343 8.57 16.51 25.96
CA ARG A 343 7.10 16.70 25.92
C ARG A 343 6.36 15.35 26.02
N ALA A 344 6.79 14.35 25.32
CA ALA A 344 6.21 13.01 25.40
C ALA A 344 6.36 12.43 26.80
N ALA A 345 7.54 12.55 27.43
CA ALA A 345 7.79 12.10 28.79
C ALA A 345 6.87 12.80 29.82
N ARG A 346 6.63 14.11 29.67
CA ARG A 346 5.67 14.84 30.53
C ARG A 346 4.24 14.32 30.40
N LEU A 347 3.81 13.96 29.20
CA LEU A 347 2.46 13.42 28.95
C LEU A 347 2.26 12.02 29.53
N GLN A 348 3.34 11.31 29.83
CA GLN A 348 3.32 9.98 30.44
C GLN A 348 3.15 10.03 31.98
N LEU A 349 3.35 11.22 32.62
CA LEU A 349 3.24 11.37 34.06
C LEU A 349 1.80 11.20 34.56
N PRO A 350 1.61 10.56 35.72
CA PRO A 350 0.30 10.49 36.35
C PRO A 350 -0.24 11.90 36.63
N GLY A 351 -1.49 12.17 36.28
CA GLY A 351 -2.11 13.49 36.47
C GLY A 351 -2.09 14.42 35.22
N ALA A 352 -1.30 14.11 34.21
CA ALA A 352 -1.29 14.90 32.96
C ALA A 352 -2.58 14.76 32.13
N ARG A 353 -3.46 13.83 32.45
CA ARG A 353 -4.68 13.54 31.68
C ARG A 353 -5.82 14.43 32.16
N ARG A 354 -6.24 15.37 31.32
CA ARG A 354 -7.53 16.06 31.49
C ARG A 354 -8.65 15.17 30.95
N VAL A 355 -9.58 14.80 31.82
CA VAL A 355 -10.80 14.11 31.41
C VAL A 355 -11.75 15.14 30.81
N SER A 356 -12.07 15.01 29.53
CA SER A 356 -13.00 15.87 28.80
C SER A 356 -14.07 15.01 28.13
N LEU A 357 -15.19 15.63 27.76
CA LEU A 357 -16.22 14.95 26.96
C LEU A 357 -15.64 14.32 25.69
N GLY A 358 -14.73 15.03 25.00
CA GLY A 358 -14.04 14.51 23.83
C GLY A 358 -13.22 13.26 24.10
N SER A 359 -12.65 13.08 25.31
CA SER A 359 -11.93 11.87 25.67
C SER A 359 -12.87 10.67 25.87
N HIS A 360 -14.07 10.89 26.39
CA HIS A 360 -15.09 9.85 26.48
C HIS A 360 -15.62 9.43 25.11
N VAL A 361 -15.98 10.39 24.24
CA VAL A 361 -16.41 10.11 22.87
C VAL A 361 -15.34 9.29 22.13
N ARG A 362 -14.08 9.71 22.24
CA ARG A 362 -12.98 8.99 21.61
C ARG A 362 -12.81 7.56 22.16
N ARG A 363 -13.00 7.36 23.45
CA ARG A 363 -12.96 6.02 24.05
C ARG A 363 -14.06 5.13 23.51
N VAL A 364 -15.28 5.65 23.38
CA VAL A 364 -16.41 4.92 22.79
C VAL A 364 -16.09 4.57 21.33
N LEU A 365 -15.59 5.52 20.55
CA LEU A 365 -15.21 5.30 19.14
C LEU A 365 -14.13 4.20 19.01
N ASN A 366 -13.13 4.20 19.88
CA ASN A 366 -12.07 3.19 19.84
C ASN A 366 -12.57 1.79 20.24
N ILE A 367 -13.49 1.69 21.20
CA ILE A 367 -14.12 0.41 21.57
C ILE A 367 -14.99 -0.08 20.41
N SER A 368 -15.80 0.81 19.83
CA SER A 368 -16.63 0.48 18.66
C SER A 368 -15.78 0.00 17.48
N LEU A 369 -14.63 0.64 17.24
CA LEU A 369 -13.67 0.19 16.24
C LEU A 369 -13.17 -1.23 16.53
N GLY A 370 -12.78 -1.51 17.76
CA GLY A 370 -12.32 -2.84 18.17
C GLY A 370 -13.37 -3.92 17.92
N LEU A 371 -14.62 -3.65 18.26
CA LEU A 371 -15.76 -4.55 18.00
C LEU A 371 -16.00 -4.73 16.50
N LEU A 372 -15.99 -3.65 15.73
CA LEU A 372 -16.14 -3.69 14.28
C LEU A 372 -15.05 -4.52 13.61
N ILE A 373 -13.78 -4.29 13.96
CA ILE A 373 -12.65 -5.05 13.41
C ILE A 373 -12.76 -6.53 13.78
N THR A 374 -13.14 -6.85 15.01
CA THR A 374 -13.35 -8.23 15.45
C THR A 374 -14.43 -8.91 14.62
N TYR A 375 -15.57 -8.26 14.43
CA TYR A 375 -16.67 -8.78 13.61
C TYR A 375 -16.26 -8.97 12.15
N LEU A 376 -15.66 -7.96 11.53
CA LEU A 376 -15.22 -8.04 10.14
C LEU A 376 -14.02 -8.98 9.92
N SER A 377 -13.31 -9.34 10.96
CA SER A 377 -12.22 -10.31 10.90
C SER A 377 -12.70 -11.77 10.84
N ILE A 378 -13.94 -12.06 11.20
CA ILE A 378 -14.47 -13.43 11.19
C ILE A 378 -14.33 -14.09 9.81
N PRO A 379 -14.82 -13.51 8.69
CA PRO A 379 -14.66 -14.13 7.37
C PRO A 379 -13.19 -14.19 6.94
N VAL A 380 -12.36 -13.26 7.38
CA VAL A 380 -10.92 -13.25 7.08
C VAL A 380 -10.20 -14.40 7.79
N ILE A 381 -10.53 -14.67 9.05
CA ILE A 381 -9.98 -15.81 9.79
C ILE A 381 -10.42 -17.12 9.16
N LEU A 382 -11.69 -17.25 8.79
CA LEU A 382 -12.20 -18.43 8.09
C LEU A 382 -11.47 -18.67 6.76
N ASN A 383 -11.17 -17.59 6.03
CA ASN A 383 -10.38 -17.67 4.81
C ASN A 383 -8.93 -18.12 5.07
N LEU A 384 -8.28 -17.63 6.12
CA LEU A 384 -6.94 -18.07 6.51
C LEU A 384 -6.89 -19.57 6.86
N LEU A 385 -7.94 -20.08 7.48
CA LEU A 385 -8.05 -21.48 7.86
C LEU A 385 -8.49 -22.38 6.68
N SER A 386 -9.00 -21.83 5.61
CA SER A 386 -9.48 -22.57 4.44
C SER A 386 -8.33 -23.10 3.60
N SER A 387 -8.49 -24.33 3.10
CA SER A 387 -7.58 -24.90 2.09
C SER A 387 -7.69 -24.21 0.73
N ARG A 388 -8.81 -23.53 0.47
CA ARG A 388 -9.07 -22.73 -0.74
C ARG A 388 -9.00 -21.24 -0.41
N GLN A 389 -7.88 -20.82 0.15
CA GLN A 389 -7.66 -19.42 0.53
C GLN A 389 -7.76 -18.50 -0.69
N VAL A 390 -8.56 -17.43 -0.55
CA VAL A 390 -8.65 -16.34 -1.53
C VAL A 390 -7.69 -15.23 -1.13
N MET A 391 -7.01 -14.63 -2.11
CA MET A 391 -6.08 -13.52 -1.93
C MET A 391 -6.70 -12.19 -2.31
N ASN A 392 -6.25 -11.12 -1.66
CA ASN A 392 -6.51 -9.73 -2.04
C ASN A 392 -8.00 -9.42 -2.25
N THR A 393 -8.83 -9.94 -1.35
CA THR A 393 -10.29 -9.79 -1.37
C THR A 393 -10.79 -9.06 -0.14
N SER A 394 -11.84 -8.27 -0.31
CA SER A 394 -12.57 -7.63 0.77
C SER A 394 -13.95 -8.25 0.92
N PHE A 395 -14.34 -8.55 2.16
CA PHE A 395 -15.66 -9.06 2.49
C PHE A 395 -16.64 -7.96 2.93
N ASN A 396 -16.20 -6.70 2.86
CA ASN A 396 -17.07 -5.55 3.18
C ASN A 396 -16.88 -4.44 2.13
N PRO A 397 -17.95 -3.65 1.82
CA PRO A 397 -17.91 -2.64 0.76
C PRO A 397 -16.89 -1.52 1.01
N LEU A 398 -16.62 -1.20 2.27
CA LEU A 398 -15.71 -0.13 2.67
C LEU A 398 -14.24 -0.60 2.78
N ARG A 399 -13.97 -1.86 2.53
CA ARG A 399 -12.61 -2.45 2.57
C ARG A 399 -11.87 -2.18 3.89
N ILE A 400 -12.58 -2.28 5.00
CA ILE A 400 -12.04 -1.99 6.34
C ILE A 400 -11.16 -3.12 6.87
N VAL A 401 -11.57 -4.38 6.65
CA VAL A 401 -10.77 -5.56 7.00
C VAL A 401 -10.73 -6.49 5.79
N ASN A 402 -9.53 -6.80 5.32
CA ASN A 402 -9.34 -7.50 4.04
C ASN A 402 -8.47 -8.74 4.20
N THR A 403 -8.47 -9.60 3.19
CA THR A 403 -7.52 -10.69 3.03
C THR A 403 -6.35 -10.23 2.16
N TYR A 404 -5.16 -10.68 2.50
CA TYR A 404 -3.94 -10.36 1.77
C TYR A 404 -3.17 -11.63 1.45
N GLY A 405 -2.47 -11.60 0.35
CA GLY A 405 -1.56 -12.63 -0.07
C GLY A 405 -0.96 -12.27 -1.43
N ALA A 406 0.26 -12.67 -1.66
CA ALA A 406 0.96 -12.40 -2.91
C ALA A 406 1.80 -13.60 -3.30
N PHE A 407 1.98 -13.78 -4.60
CA PHE A 407 2.89 -14.77 -5.17
C PHE A 407 2.62 -16.22 -4.72
N GLY A 408 1.37 -16.59 -4.53
CA GLY A 408 1.00 -17.99 -4.27
C GLY A 408 1.40 -18.91 -5.42
N SER A 409 1.44 -18.39 -6.63
CA SER A 409 2.02 -19.04 -7.82
C SER A 409 3.09 -18.16 -8.45
N ILE A 410 4.12 -18.78 -9.00
CA ILE A 410 5.21 -18.13 -9.73
C ILE A 410 5.24 -18.67 -11.15
N THR A 411 5.21 -17.78 -12.14
CA THR A 411 5.36 -18.16 -13.55
C THR A 411 6.80 -18.61 -13.82
N ARG A 412 6.94 -19.65 -14.63
CA ARG A 412 8.26 -20.21 -14.98
C ARG A 412 8.93 -19.45 -16.11
N GLU A 413 8.14 -18.82 -16.94
CA GLU A 413 8.60 -18.10 -18.11
C GLU A 413 8.00 -16.70 -18.11
N ARG A 414 8.81 -15.73 -18.50
CA ARG A 414 8.33 -14.38 -18.70
C ARG A 414 7.85 -14.21 -20.14
N THR A 415 6.59 -13.86 -20.29
CA THR A 415 6.00 -13.47 -21.58
C THR A 415 5.68 -11.98 -21.58
N GLU A 416 5.77 -11.35 -22.75
CA GLU A 416 5.49 -9.94 -22.95
C GLU A 416 4.67 -9.74 -24.21
N VAL A 417 3.73 -8.79 -24.16
CA VAL A 417 3.01 -8.28 -25.32
C VAL A 417 3.69 -7.00 -25.79
N ILE A 418 4.16 -7.00 -27.03
CA ILE A 418 4.81 -5.86 -27.67
C ILE A 418 3.87 -5.30 -28.72
N LEU A 419 3.49 -4.02 -28.58
CA LEU A 419 2.68 -3.31 -29.55
C LEU A 419 3.57 -2.74 -30.64
N GLN A 420 3.25 -3.02 -31.89
CA GLN A 420 4.00 -2.57 -33.05
C GLN A 420 3.08 -1.85 -34.00
N GLY A 421 3.54 -0.73 -34.55
CA GLY A 421 2.85 0.06 -35.56
C GLY A 421 3.62 0.09 -36.86
N THR A 422 2.92 0.25 -37.98
CA THR A 422 3.50 0.45 -39.31
C THR A 422 2.75 1.50 -40.10
N SER A 423 3.48 2.25 -40.94
CA SER A 423 2.91 3.19 -41.91
C SER A 423 2.60 2.54 -43.24
N SER A 424 2.89 1.24 -43.44
CA SER A 424 2.62 0.50 -44.68
C SER A 424 1.12 0.51 -45.00
N LEU A 425 0.81 0.51 -46.29
CA LEU A 425 -0.57 0.39 -46.81
C LEU A 425 -1.15 -1.01 -46.57
N ASP A 426 -0.31 -2.03 -46.76
CA ASP A 426 -0.68 -3.44 -46.53
C ASP A 426 0.06 -3.98 -45.31
N PRO A 427 -0.68 -4.45 -44.28
CA PRO A 427 -0.07 -5.04 -43.11
C PRO A 427 0.60 -6.39 -43.37
N ASN A 428 0.30 -7.04 -44.49
CA ASN A 428 0.86 -8.33 -44.90
C ASN A 428 2.09 -8.19 -45.81
N ASP A 429 2.47 -6.97 -46.15
CA ASP A 429 3.66 -6.72 -46.96
C ASP A 429 4.92 -7.21 -46.20
N PRO A 430 5.70 -8.16 -46.76
CA PRO A 430 6.93 -8.64 -46.12
C PRO A 430 7.98 -7.56 -45.91
N THR A 431 7.90 -6.45 -46.64
CA THR A 431 8.82 -5.31 -46.54
C THR A 431 8.35 -4.25 -45.54
N ALA A 432 7.16 -4.41 -44.97
CA ALA A 432 6.61 -3.47 -43.99
C ALA A 432 7.52 -3.37 -42.77
N VAL A 433 7.91 -2.16 -42.42
CA VAL A 433 8.68 -1.88 -41.19
C VAL A 433 7.71 -1.71 -40.03
N TRP A 434 7.87 -2.57 -39.05
CA TRP A 434 7.10 -2.52 -37.81
C TRP A 434 7.95 -1.91 -36.72
N GLU A 435 7.45 -0.82 -36.12
CA GLU A 435 8.13 -0.07 -35.05
C GLU A 435 7.43 -0.27 -33.72
N GLU A 436 8.20 -0.46 -32.65
CA GLU A 436 7.68 -0.84 -31.34
C GLU A 436 7.35 0.39 -30.49
N PHE A 437 6.20 0.35 -29.82
CA PHE A 437 5.85 1.28 -28.74
C PHE A 437 6.45 0.80 -27.44
N GLU A 438 7.19 1.67 -26.74
CA GLU A 438 7.83 1.35 -25.48
C GLU A 438 7.01 1.85 -24.29
N PHE A 439 6.76 0.96 -23.34
CA PHE A 439 6.14 1.31 -22.06
C PHE A 439 7.16 1.91 -21.09
N LYS A 440 6.68 2.54 -20.00
CA LYS A 440 7.55 3.27 -19.06
C LYS A 440 8.60 2.39 -18.42
N CYS A 441 8.22 1.23 -17.89
CA CYS A 441 9.10 0.38 -17.09
C CYS A 441 8.99 -1.11 -17.36
N LYS A 442 7.93 -1.59 -18.02
CA LYS A 442 7.89 -3.01 -18.35
C LYS A 442 8.97 -3.35 -19.38
N PRO A 443 9.51 -4.57 -19.40
CA PRO A 443 10.47 -5.00 -20.39
C PRO A 443 9.93 -4.83 -21.82
N GLY A 444 10.74 -4.28 -22.69
CA GLY A 444 10.47 -4.01 -24.11
C GLY A 444 11.78 -4.03 -24.89
N ASP A 445 12.41 -2.87 -25.06
CA ASP A 445 13.75 -2.79 -25.67
C ASP A 445 14.76 -3.60 -24.86
N LEU A 446 15.49 -4.47 -25.54
CA LEU A 446 16.45 -5.39 -24.96
C LEU A 446 17.62 -4.69 -24.26
N ARG A 447 17.96 -3.47 -24.69
CA ARG A 447 19.06 -2.66 -24.14
C ARG A 447 18.65 -1.76 -22.99
N ARG A 448 17.35 -1.58 -22.79
CA ARG A 448 16.88 -0.73 -21.72
C ARG A 448 17.09 -1.38 -20.34
N ARG A 449 17.83 -0.66 -19.50
CA ARG A 449 18.02 -1.08 -18.09
C ARG A 449 16.68 -1.19 -17.37
N PRO A 450 16.46 -2.24 -16.56
CA PRO A 450 15.29 -2.31 -15.69
C PRO A 450 15.13 -1.08 -14.82
N CYS A 451 13.88 -0.65 -14.58
CA CYS A 451 13.57 0.54 -13.79
C CYS A 451 13.85 0.36 -12.30
N LEU A 452 14.09 1.48 -11.63
CA LEU A 452 14.10 1.60 -10.17
C LEU A 452 13.16 2.74 -9.80
N ILE A 453 11.89 2.44 -9.53
CA ILE A 453 10.81 3.42 -9.38
C ILE A 453 10.01 3.30 -8.08
N SER A 454 10.12 2.18 -7.35
CA SER A 454 9.40 2.02 -6.08
C SER A 454 9.67 3.22 -5.12
N PRO A 455 8.67 3.81 -4.49
CA PRO A 455 7.27 3.38 -4.30
C PRO A 455 6.28 3.76 -5.42
N TYR A 456 6.70 4.48 -6.44
CA TYR A 456 5.85 4.84 -7.59
C TYR A 456 5.60 3.62 -8.49
N HIS A 457 4.52 3.61 -9.25
CA HIS A 457 4.23 2.59 -10.26
C HIS A 457 3.42 3.14 -11.42
N TYR A 458 3.55 2.49 -12.57
CA TYR A 458 2.75 2.74 -13.76
C TYR A 458 1.68 1.65 -13.88
N ARG A 459 0.41 2.03 -13.79
CA ARG A 459 -0.72 1.09 -13.75
C ARG A 459 -0.87 0.34 -15.07
N LEU A 460 -0.63 1.01 -16.19
CA LEU A 460 -0.68 0.39 -17.51
C LEU A 460 0.36 -0.73 -17.65
N ASP A 461 1.59 -0.48 -17.22
CA ASP A 461 2.68 -1.47 -17.26
C ASP A 461 2.33 -2.74 -16.46
N TRP A 462 1.74 -2.57 -15.29
CA TRP A 462 1.28 -3.68 -14.46
C TRP A 462 0.19 -4.51 -15.13
N LEU A 463 -0.81 -3.88 -15.75
CA LEU A 463 -1.87 -4.61 -16.43
C LEU A 463 -1.39 -5.26 -17.72
N MET A 464 -0.43 -4.69 -18.42
CA MET A 464 0.22 -5.34 -19.56
C MET A 464 0.94 -6.62 -19.16
N TRP A 465 1.53 -6.68 -17.95
CA TRP A 465 2.11 -7.92 -17.45
C TRP A 465 1.06 -9.01 -17.26
N PHE A 466 -0.08 -8.70 -16.66
CA PHE A 466 -1.20 -9.64 -16.53
C PHE A 466 -1.76 -10.06 -17.90
N ALA A 467 -1.90 -9.13 -18.82
CA ALA A 467 -2.41 -9.38 -20.16
C ALA A 467 -1.57 -10.38 -20.96
N ALA A 468 -0.26 -10.45 -20.68
CA ALA A 468 0.64 -11.40 -21.34
C ALA A 468 0.34 -12.87 -21.02
N PHE A 469 -0.40 -13.17 -19.94
CA PHE A 469 -0.86 -14.51 -19.57
C PHE A 469 -2.27 -14.83 -20.06
N GLN A 470 -2.94 -13.86 -20.64
CA GLN A 470 -4.34 -13.92 -21.05
C GLN A 470 -4.45 -13.62 -22.55
N THR A 471 -5.66 -13.64 -23.08
CA THR A 471 -5.93 -13.24 -24.45
C THR A 471 -6.39 -11.78 -24.52
N TYR A 472 -6.34 -11.19 -25.71
CA TYR A 472 -6.84 -9.83 -25.91
C TYR A 472 -8.36 -9.73 -25.79
N GLU A 473 -9.11 -10.83 -26.01
CA GLU A 473 -10.56 -10.87 -25.79
C GLU A 473 -10.91 -10.72 -24.29
N GLN A 474 -10.03 -11.16 -23.40
CA GLN A 474 -10.17 -10.96 -21.96
C GLN A 474 -9.71 -9.56 -21.50
N ASN A 475 -8.97 -8.86 -22.36
CA ASN A 475 -8.37 -7.55 -22.09
C ASN A 475 -8.69 -6.57 -23.22
N GLU A 476 -9.97 -6.33 -23.47
CA GLU A 476 -10.47 -5.48 -24.57
C GLU A 476 -9.90 -4.05 -24.53
N TRP A 477 -9.51 -3.57 -23.36
CA TRP A 477 -8.85 -2.27 -23.19
C TRP A 477 -7.53 -2.17 -23.99
N ILE A 478 -6.87 -3.29 -24.33
CA ILE A 478 -5.67 -3.29 -25.18
C ILE A 478 -6.03 -2.89 -26.62
N ILE A 479 -7.16 -3.34 -27.13
CA ILE A 479 -7.66 -2.94 -28.45
C ILE A 479 -8.07 -1.46 -28.42
N HIS A 480 -8.65 -0.99 -27.33
CA HIS A 480 -8.91 0.43 -27.11
C HIS A 480 -7.60 1.25 -27.12
N LEU A 481 -6.57 0.78 -26.43
CA LEU A 481 -5.24 1.37 -26.47
C LEU A 481 -4.69 1.43 -27.89
N ALA A 482 -4.77 0.32 -28.64
CA ALA A 482 -4.33 0.27 -30.04
C ALA A 482 -5.06 1.31 -30.92
N GLY A 483 -6.37 1.46 -30.76
CA GLY A 483 -7.15 2.48 -31.47
C GLY A 483 -6.69 3.91 -31.17
N LYS A 484 -6.41 4.20 -29.90
CA LYS A 484 -5.91 5.52 -29.49
C LYS A 484 -4.48 5.80 -29.97
N LEU A 485 -3.64 4.77 -30.03
CA LEU A 485 -2.30 4.87 -30.60
C LEU A 485 -2.36 5.09 -32.13
N LEU A 486 -3.32 4.49 -32.83
CA LEU A 486 -3.58 4.76 -34.26
C LEU A 486 -3.96 6.23 -34.50
N ALA A 487 -4.70 6.82 -33.60
CA ALA A 487 -5.08 8.23 -33.65
C ALA A 487 -4.00 9.20 -33.11
N GLN A 488 -2.93 8.67 -32.51
CA GLN A 488 -1.85 9.46 -31.88
C GLN A 488 -2.36 10.42 -30.79
N GLU A 489 -3.31 9.97 -29.96
CA GLU A 489 -3.81 10.78 -28.83
C GLU A 489 -2.69 11.08 -27.81
N GLU A 490 -2.35 12.34 -27.61
CA GLU A 490 -1.23 12.77 -26.73
C GLU A 490 -1.39 12.30 -25.28
N GLU A 491 -2.60 12.33 -24.76
CA GLU A 491 -2.86 11.88 -23.39
C GLU A 491 -2.46 10.41 -23.19
N ILE A 492 -2.80 9.54 -24.14
CA ILE A 492 -2.45 8.12 -24.09
C ILE A 492 -0.97 7.91 -24.36
N LEU A 493 -0.39 8.66 -25.30
CA LEU A 493 1.05 8.61 -25.56
C LEU A 493 1.87 9.00 -24.33
N SER A 494 1.35 9.83 -23.44
CA SER A 494 2.01 10.19 -22.19
C SER A 494 2.21 9.01 -21.24
N LEU A 495 1.43 7.94 -21.37
CA LEU A 495 1.59 6.68 -20.63
C LEU A 495 2.74 5.81 -21.15
N LEU A 496 3.27 6.11 -22.32
CA LEU A 496 4.37 5.39 -22.94
C LEU A 496 5.70 6.10 -22.73
N ALA A 497 6.80 5.35 -22.83
CA ALA A 497 8.14 5.92 -22.78
C ALA A 497 8.53 6.54 -24.09
N THR A 498 8.23 5.87 -25.22
CA THR A 498 8.54 6.36 -26.56
C THR A 498 7.40 6.11 -27.51
N ASN A 499 7.18 7.08 -28.39
CA ASN A 499 6.31 6.98 -29.54
C ASN A 499 7.17 6.96 -30.82
N PRO A 500 7.25 5.84 -31.54
CA PRO A 500 8.08 5.76 -32.74
C PRO A 500 7.56 6.65 -33.90
N PHE A 501 6.31 7.12 -33.81
CA PHE A 501 5.68 7.97 -34.83
C PHE A 501 5.68 9.47 -34.46
N ALA A 502 6.42 9.86 -33.44
CA ALA A 502 6.50 11.27 -33.03
C ALA A 502 7.04 12.16 -34.18
N GLY A 503 6.28 13.19 -34.53
CA GLY A 503 6.66 14.11 -35.59
C GLY A 503 6.60 13.53 -37.02
N ARG A 504 5.95 12.37 -37.18
CA ARG A 504 5.73 11.69 -38.46
C ARG A 504 4.24 11.37 -38.69
N ASP A 505 3.91 10.87 -39.87
CA ASP A 505 2.56 10.38 -40.10
C ASP A 505 2.19 9.27 -39.10
N PRO A 506 0.94 9.26 -38.60
CA PRO A 506 0.49 8.24 -37.66
C PRO A 506 0.54 6.85 -38.29
N PRO A 507 0.67 5.79 -37.50
CA PRO A 507 0.65 4.43 -38.00
C PRO A 507 -0.70 4.13 -38.67
N ARG A 508 -0.68 3.35 -39.74
CA ARG A 508 -1.90 2.87 -40.39
C ARG A 508 -2.44 1.59 -39.78
N TRP A 509 -1.53 0.76 -39.28
CA TRP A 509 -1.84 -0.50 -38.63
C TRP A 509 -1.07 -0.65 -37.32
N ILE A 510 -1.72 -1.27 -36.36
CA ILE A 510 -1.09 -1.71 -35.10
C ILE A 510 -1.40 -3.19 -34.88
N ARG A 511 -0.42 -3.94 -34.43
CA ARG A 511 -0.54 -5.34 -34.05
C ARG A 511 0.08 -5.57 -32.66
N GLY A 512 -0.33 -6.65 -31.99
CA GLY A 512 0.32 -7.15 -30.80
C GLY A 512 1.13 -8.40 -31.09
N GLU A 513 2.38 -8.42 -30.72
CA GLU A 513 3.26 -9.59 -30.83
C GLU A 513 3.58 -10.15 -29.45
N HIS A 514 3.61 -11.46 -29.34
CA HIS A 514 3.86 -12.17 -28.09
C HIS A 514 5.28 -12.73 -28.09
N PHE A 515 6.07 -12.35 -27.08
CA PHE A 515 7.47 -12.76 -26.93
C PHE A 515 7.71 -13.43 -25.61
N ARG A 516 8.66 -14.37 -25.59
CA ARG A 516 9.28 -14.89 -24.39
C ARG A 516 10.54 -14.09 -24.12
N TYR A 517 10.68 -13.58 -22.89
CA TYR A 517 11.81 -12.81 -22.43
C TYR A 517 12.62 -13.60 -21.40
N LYS A 518 13.93 -13.45 -21.45
CA LYS A 518 14.85 -13.94 -20.42
C LYS A 518 15.92 -12.88 -20.13
N PHE A 519 16.40 -12.82 -18.92
CA PHE A 519 17.58 -12.03 -18.63
C PHE A 519 18.79 -12.54 -19.42
N SER A 520 19.57 -11.63 -19.96
CA SER A 520 20.90 -11.97 -20.50
C SER A 520 21.81 -12.46 -19.36
N GLN A 521 22.87 -13.16 -19.70
CA GLN A 521 23.86 -13.55 -18.70
C GLN A 521 24.76 -12.36 -18.39
N PRO A 522 24.91 -11.94 -17.10
CA PRO A 522 25.94 -10.99 -16.72
C PRO A 522 27.31 -11.50 -17.20
N TRP A 523 28.10 -10.61 -17.75
CA TRP A 523 29.43 -10.93 -18.32
C TRP A 523 29.40 -11.82 -19.59
N GLY A 524 28.23 -12.14 -20.11
CA GLY A 524 28.06 -12.87 -21.36
C GLY A 524 28.07 -11.96 -22.59
N LYS A 525 28.05 -12.58 -23.79
CA LYS A 525 28.07 -11.85 -25.07
C LYS A 525 26.95 -10.81 -25.20
N HIS A 526 25.74 -11.14 -24.80
CA HIS A 526 24.61 -10.21 -24.87
C HIS A 526 24.75 -9.03 -23.91
N ALA A 527 25.31 -9.24 -22.72
CA ALA A 527 25.57 -8.16 -21.77
C ALA A 527 26.68 -7.23 -22.26
N SER A 528 27.74 -7.77 -22.92
CA SER A 528 28.77 -6.94 -23.56
C SER A 528 28.22 -6.10 -24.72
N ASP A 529 27.17 -6.57 -25.40
CA ASP A 529 26.43 -5.80 -26.40
C ASP A 529 25.45 -4.76 -25.77
N GLY A 530 25.45 -4.60 -24.46
CA GLY A 530 24.58 -3.68 -23.72
C GLY A 530 23.14 -4.18 -23.54
N LYS A 531 22.87 -5.47 -23.76
CA LYS A 531 21.54 -6.05 -23.65
C LYS A 531 21.30 -6.62 -22.24
N TRP A 532 20.23 -6.18 -21.61
CA TRP A 532 19.72 -6.73 -20.35
C TRP A 532 18.83 -7.95 -20.56
N TRP A 533 18.16 -8.02 -21.71
CA TRP A 533 17.19 -9.04 -22.09
C TRP A 533 17.56 -9.72 -23.40
N ILE A 534 17.15 -10.96 -23.52
CA ILE A 534 17.02 -11.70 -24.76
C ILE A 534 15.58 -12.10 -24.96
N ARG A 535 15.10 -12.16 -26.20
CA ARG A 535 13.70 -12.53 -26.45
C ARG A 535 13.59 -13.48 -27.64
N LYS A 536 12.51 -14.29 -27.63
CA LYS A 536 12.11 -15.16 -28.71
C LYS A 536 10.63 -14.93 -29.00
N ARG A 537 10.29 -14.74 -30.28
CA ARG A 537 8.90 -14.59 -30.70
C ARG A 537 8.13 -15.90 -30.45
N ILE A 538 6.94 -15.78 -29.87
CA ILE A 538 5.99 -16.89 -29.69
C ILE A 538 5.01 -16.91 -30.85
N GLY A 539 4.40 -15.77 -31.17
CA GLY A 539 3.39 -15.62 -32.22
C GLY A 539 2.66 -14.28 -32.10
N PRO A 540 1.62 -14.07 -32.92
CA PRO A 540 0.78 -12.88 -32.80
C PRO A 540 -0.06 -12.94 -31.52
N TYR A 541 -0.19 -11.79 -30.83
CA TYR A 541 -1.10 -11.64 -29.70
C TYR A 541 -2.49 -11.21 -30.17
N PHE A 542 -2.55 -10.17 -31.01
CA PHE A 542 -3.72 -9.84 -31.81
C PHE A 542 -3.29 -9.42 -33.25
N PRO A 543 -4.17 -9.64 -34.25
CA PRO A 543 -3.85 -9.37 -35.65
C PRO A 543 -3.75 -7.85 -35.91
N PRO A 544 -3.15 -7.42 -37.01
CA PRO A 544 -3.12 -6.02 -37.41
C PRO A 544 -4.53 -5.42 -37.48
N VAL A 545 -4.69 -4.28 -36.79
CA VAL A 545 -5.94 -3.51 -36.74
C VAL A 545 -5.70 -2.10 -37.27
N ASN A 546 -6.69 -1.50 -37.87
CA ASN A 546 -6.69 -0.10 -38.28
C ASN A 546 -7.87 0.65 -37.64
N LEU A 547 -7.82 1.96 -37.67
CA LEU A 547 -8.81 2.79 -37.00
C LEU A 547 -10.23 2.60 -37.57
N GLN A 548 -10.34 2.46 -38.91
CA GLN A 548 -11.61 2.25 -39.56
C GLN A 548 -12.26 0.90 -39.19
N GLY A 549 -11.47 -0.17 -39.12
CA GLY A 549 -11.93 -1.50 -38.70
C GLY A 549 -12.38 -1.56 -37.28
N LEU A 550 -11.85 -0.68 -36.40
CA LEU A 550 -12.21 -0.62 -34.99
C LEU A 550 -13.47 0.21 -34.69
N LYS A 551 -14.04 0.92 -35.68
CA LYS A 551 -15.19 1.81 -35.50
C LYS A 551 -16.36 1.12 -34.79
N LYS A 552 -16.80 -0.01 -35.33
CA LYS A 552 -17.88 -0.82 -34.73
C LYS A 552 -17.54 -1.31 -33.34
N PHE A 553 -16.30 -1.69 -33.08
CA PHE A 553 -15.83 -2.15 -31.76
C PHE A 553 -15.98 -1.07 -30.71
N PHE A 554 -15.69 0.18 -31.04
CA PHE A 554 -15.89 1.34 -30.14
C PHE A 554 -17.38 1.65 -29.93
N GLU A 555 -18.17 1.62 -31.01
CA GLU A 555 -19.63 1.87 -30.97
C GLU A 555 -20.34 0.86 -30.06
N ASP A 556 -20.05 -0.44 -30.22
CA ASP A 556 -20.65 -1.52 -29.43
C ASP A 556 -20.40 -1.40 -27.92
N ARG A 557 -19.32 -0.70 -27.53
CA ARG A 557 -18.91 -0.49 -26.12
C ARG A 557 -19.18 0.91 -25.60
N ASN A 558 -19.79 1.75 -26.42
CA ASN A 558 -20.01 3.18 -26.15
C ASN A 558 -18.71 3.92 -25.78
N TRP A 559 -17.56 3.45 -26.26
CA TRP A 559 -16.30 4.13 -26.05
C TRP A 559 -16.15 5.31 -27.04
N PRO A 560 -15.56 6.44 -26.60
CA PRO A 560 -15.30 7.55 -27.48
C PRO A 560 -14.41 7.12 -28.65
N TYR A 561 -14.90 7.30 -29.89
CA TYR A 561 -14.09 6.99 -31.06
C TYR A 561 -12.96 8.01 -31.19
N PRO A 562 -11.69 7.58 -31.28
CA PRO A 562 -10.57 8.50 -31.44
C PRO A 562 -10.70 9.26 -32.76
N LEU A 563 -10.79 10.57 -32.68
CA LEU A 563 -10.75 11.44 -33.83
C LEU A 563 -9.31 11.88 -34.08
N LYS A 564 -8.88 11.89 -35.35
CA LYS A 564 -7.71 12.67 -35.74
C LYS A 564 -8.09 14.14 -35.63
N ASP A 565 -7.46 14.87 -34.70
CA ASP A 565 -7.51 16.32 -34.70
C ASP A 565 -6.81 16.90 -35.94
#